data_1f765265d1746e479763438b04ef1f9b
#
_entry.id   1f765265d1746e479763438b04ef1f9b
#
_cell.length_a   1.000
_cell.length_b   1.000
_cell.length_c   1.000
_cell.angle_alpha   90.00
_cell.angle_beta   90.00
_cell.angle_gamma   90.00
#
_symmetry.space_group_name_H-M   'P 1'
#
loop_
_entity.id
_entity.type
_entity.pdbx_description
1 polymer ?
#
loop_
_entity_poly.entity_id
_entity_poly.type
_entity_poly.pdbx_seq_one_letter_code
_entity_poly.pdbx_strand_id
1 'polypeptide(L)'
;MEGFAINTIMKALLDTNIIIHRETNRIFNRDIGNLFLWLDKLKCQKCIHPVTIQEIEKYEDSKIVDLLKVKIQSYVLLQTTAPLDEKVTKVSQEIDVNENDRNDTKLLNEVYSGRVDILITEDKKLHTKAEKLGIKDKVFKINDFLEKSIQDNPSTIDYKVLSVRKEFFGNIDIKDSFFDSFREDYPGFDNWFNRKAEEEAYVCYSEGVLSAFLYLKKETEKENYSDITPIFPPKQRLKIGTFKVIQNGIRLGERFLKIIFDHAYLFKVSEIYVTIFNKRDEQNRLIEMLKEWGFVFWGNKGEEQVYVRSMVKHFSYDNPRSSFPFLSDEKRTNRVFLVPIKPDYHTNLLPDSILNTEKPAAFLEGLTHRNALSKVYISHSYNRDIRKGDILIFYRTGGYYASVVTTIGIVEKNYQEFADFNDFKNVFWDEHALARPFVVQFLYAFSFKKRLNLKRLIEIGVVRDVESAPRGFTQIGWDKFIAIIKEADI
;
A
#
# COMPACT_ATOMS: atom_id res chain seq x y z
N MET A 1 38.29 -17.48 -28.79
CA MET A 1 37.51 -18.00 -27.62
C MET A 1 36.86 -16.78 -26.95
N GLU A 2 35.67 -16.48 -27.42
CA GLU A 2 34.88 -15.36 -26.86
C GLU A 2 34.30 -15.82 -25.54
N GLY A 3 34.69 -15.12 -24.45
CA GLY A 3 34.20 -15.40 -23.12
C GLY A 3 32.74 -15.04 -23.02
N PHE A 4 31.89 -16.00 -22.66
CA PHE A 4 30.53 -15.77 -22.20
C PHE A 4 30.61 -14.87 -20.97
N ALA A 5 30.28 -13.59 -21.14
CA ALA A 5 29.94 -12.73 -20.02
C ALA A 5 28.66 -13.31 -19.36
N ILE A 6 28.85 -14.05 -18.29
CA ILE A 6 27.75 -14.47 -17.42
C ILE A 6 27.20 -13.17 -16.85
N ASN A 7 26.02 -12.78 -17.31
CA ASN A 7 25.25 -11.69 -16.75
C ASN A 7 24.79 -12.15 -15.33
N THR A 8 25.66 -11.97 -14.34
CA THR A 8 25.37 -12.37 -12.96
C THR A 8 24.32 -11.41 -12.41
N ILE A 9 23.13 -11.93 -12.15
CA ILE A 9 22.04 -11.18 -11.52
C ILE A 9 22.51 -10.75 -10.13
N MET A 10 22.50 -9.45 -9.84
CA MET A 10 22.89 -8.89 -8.54
C MET A 10 21.97 -9.43 -7.43
N LYS A 11 22.56 -10.00 -6.39
CA LYS A 11 21.86 -10.51 -5.20
C LYS A 11 21.87 -9.46 -4.11
N ALA A 12 20.71 -8.94 -3.76
CA ALA A 12 20.51 -8.00 -2.66
C ALA A 12 19.91 -8.71 -1.46
N LEU A 13 20.67 -8.85 -0.37
CA LEU A 13 20.18 -9.35 0.90
C LEU A 13 19.45 -8.22 1.62
N LEU A 14 18.25 -8.50 2.10
CA LEU A 14 17.42 -7.53 2.81
C LEU A 14 17.38 -7.89 4.29
N ASP A 15 17.59 -6.88 5.13
CA ASP A 15 17.43 -6.98 6.57
C ASP A 15 15.98 -7.32 6.95
N THR A 16 15.79 -8.10 8.01
CA THR A 16 14.50 -8.55 8.51
C THR A 16 13.54 -7.37 8.76
N ASN A 17 14.03 -6.26 9.32
CA ASN A 17 13.20 -5.08 9.57
C ASN A 17 12.63 -4.48 8.29
N ILE A 18 13.39 -4.44 7.19
CA ILE A 18 12.92 -3.97 5.89
C ILE A 18 11.78 -4.87 5.38
N ILE A 19 11.92 -6.19 5.51
CA ILE A 19 10.88 -7.16 5.12
C ILE A 19 9.63 -6.99 5.95
N ILE A 20 9.77 -6.92 7.27
CA ILE A 20 8.63 -6.75 8.19
C ILE A 20 7.89 -5.45 7.87
N HIS A 21 8.59 -4.33 7.74
CA HIS A 21 7.97 -3.04 7.41
C HIS A 21 7.30 -3.04 6.02
N ARG A 22 7.87 -3.75 5.08
CA ARG A 22 7.30 -3.91 3.73
C ARG A 22 6.00 -4.70 3.75
N GLU A 23 5.98 -5.82 4.45
CA GLU A 23 4.96 -6.85 4.31
C GLU A 23 3.84 -6.76 5.36
N THR A 24 4.14 -6.15 6.51
CA THR A 24 3.11 -5.86 7.50
C THR A 24 2.45 -4.53 7.19
N ASN A 25 1.40 -4.30 6.66
CA ASN A 25 0.69 -3.03 6.42
C ASN A 25 0.78 -1.97 7.55
N ARG A 26 1.84 -2.03 8.35
CA ARG A 26 2.25 -0.96 9.23
C ARG A 26 2.69 0.20 8.35
N ILE A 27 2.57 1.39 8.82
CA ILE A 27 2.75 2.66 8.12
C ILE A 27 3.80 2.57 7.02
N PHE A 28 3.38 2.95 5.82
CA PHE A 28 4.20 2.84 4.62
C PHE A 28 5.37 3.84 4.68
N ASN A 29 6.60 3.33 4.73
CA ASN A 29 7.78 4.12 4.47
C ASN A 29 7.95 4.26 2.93
N ARG A 30 7.90 5.50 2.42
CA ARG A 30 8.10 5.83 1.00
C ARG A 30 9.39 5.23 0.46
N ASP A 31 10.45 5.28 1.25
CA ASP A 31 11.78 4.86 0.81
C ASP A 31 11.85 3.34 0.62
N ILE A 32 11.12 2.56 1.43
CA ILE A 32 10.98 1.11 1.22
C ILE A 32 10.26 0.83 -0.11
N GLY A 33 9.21 1.57 -0.45
CA GLY A 33 8.55 1.42 -1.74
C GLY A 33 9.47 1.71 -2.92
N ASN A 34 10.20 2.82 -2.84
CA ASN A 34 11.20 3.17 -3.84
C ASN A 34 12.34 2.15 -3.92
N LEU A 35 12.80 1.63 -2.77
CA LEU A 35 13.80 0.56 -2.72
C LEU A 35 13.38 -0.63 -3.58
N PHE A 36 12.17 -1.15 -3.36
CA PHE A 36 11.69 -2.32 -4.11
C PHE A 36 11.49 -2.02 -5.59
N LEU A 37 11.00 -0.81 -5.92
CA LEU A 37 10.91 -0.36 -7.31
C LEU A 37 12.29 -0.37 -7.99
N TRP A 38 13.33 0.15 -7.33
CA TRP A 38 14.67 0.16 -7.88
C TRP A 38 15.32 -1.22 -7.94
N LEU A 39 15.09 -2.07 -6.94
CA LEU A 39 15.55 -3.47 -6.99
C LEU A 39 14.94 -4.21 -8.19
N ASP A 40 13.65 -3.96 -8.50
CA ASP A 40 12.98 -4.55 -9.66
C ASP A 40 13.53 -3.97 -10.98
N LYS A 41 13.72 -2.64 -11.08
CA LYS A 41 14.29 -1.97 -12.25
C LYS A 41 15.70 -2.49 -12.57
N LEU A 42 16.51 -2.68 -11.55
CA LEU A 42 17.87 -3.21 -11.67
C LEU A 42 17.90 -4.74 -11.82
N LYS A 43 16.74 -5.40 -11.84
CA LYS A 43 16.59 -6.85 -11.90
C LYS A 43 17.36 -7.58 -10.81
N CYS A 44 17.46 -6.99 -9.62
CA CYS A 44 18.13 -7.60 -8.48
C CYS A 44 17.33 -8.77 -7.94
N GLN A 45 18.01 -9.85 -7.61
CA GLN A 45 17.44 -10.95 -6.85
C GLN A 45 17.33 -10.54 -5.38
N LYS A 46 16.11 -10.42 -4.88
CA LYS A 46 15.81 -10.05 -3.48
C LYS A 46 15.96 -11.26 -2.59
N CYS A 47 17.02 -11.30 -1.79
CA CYS A 47 17.36 -12.43 -0.92
C CYS A 47 16.97 -12.15 0.54
N ILE A 48 16.62 -13.21 1.27
CA ILE A 48 16.44 -13.23 2.71
C ILE A 48 17.32 -14.32 3.33
N HIS A 49 17.77 -14.06 4.56
CA HIS A 49 18.55 -15.01 5.34
C HIS A 49 17.61 -15.94 6.15
N PRO A 50 18.02 -17.21 6.47
CA PRO A 50 17.22 -18.08 7.34
C PRO A 50 16.91 -17.48 8.73
N VAL A 51 17.75 -16.62 9.25
CA VAL A 51 17.51 -15.85 10.48
C VAL A 51 16.24 -15.00 10.37
N THR A 52 15.94 -14.43 9.21
CA THR A 52 14.71 -13.66 9.00
C THR A 52 13.46 -14.46 9.30
N ILE A 53 13.44 -15.74 8.94
CA ILE A 53 12.31 -16.64 9.27
C ILE A 53 12.21 -16.84 10.77
N GLN A 54 13.35 -17.10 11.45
CA GLN A 54 13.40 -17.28 12.90
C GLN A 54 12.93 -16.04 13.67
N GLU A 55 13.25 -14.85 13.18
CA GLU A 55 12.82 -13.58 13.77
C GLU A 55 11.34 -13.33 13.57
N ILE A 56 10.81 -13.64 12.38
CA ILE A 56 9.36 -13.56 12.08
C ILE A 56 8.57 -14.51 12.99
N GLU A 57 9.08 -15.71 13.26
CA GLU A 57 8.42 -16.70 14.11
C GLU A 57 8.37 -16.31 15.60
N LYS A 58 9.21 -15.37 16.02
CA LYS A 58 9.19 -14.83 17.40
C LYS A 58 8.08 -13.77 17.64
N TYR A 59 7.33 -13.36 16.61
CA TYR A 59 6.22 -12.42 16.78
C TYR A 59 5.08 -13.04 17.58
N GLU A 60 4.54 -12.27 18.53
CA GLU A 60 3.45 -12.73 19.41
C GLU A 60 2.12 -12.95 18.68
N ASP A 61 1.84 -12.18 17.63
CA ASP A 61 0.61 -12.29 16.83
C ASP A 61 0.77 -13.36 15.75
N SER A 62 0.17 -14.54 15.97
CA SER A 62 0.20 -15.66 15.03
C SER A 62 -0.36 -15.30 13.65
N LYS A 63 -1.36 -14.41 13.56
CA LYS A 63 -1.94 -13.99 12.28
C LYS A 63 -0.94 -13.17 11.46
N ILE A 64 -0.14 -12.35 12.14
CA ILE A 64 0.95 -11.59 11.48
C ILE A 64 2.03 -12.57 11.01
N VAL A 65 2.36 -13.57 11.81
CA VAL A 65 3.35 -14.59 11.44
C VAL A 65 2.90 -15.35 10.19
N ASP A 66 1.65 -15.82 10.15
CA ASP A 66 1.10 -16.56 9.00
C ASP A 66 1.07 -15.69 7.74
N LEU A 67 0.66 -14.43 7.88
CA LEU A 67 0.69 -13.46 6.79
C LEU A 67 2.10 -13.25 6.24
N LEU A 68 3.07 -13.04 7.13
CA LEU A 68 4.46 -12.85 6.75
C LEU A 68 5.03 -14.10 6.07
N LYS A 69 4.73 -15.31 6.56
CA LYS A 69 5.18 -16.57 5.96
C LYS A 69 4.71 -16.73 4.51
N VAL A 70 3.49 -16.30 4.20
CA VAL A 70 3.02 -16.28 2.80
C VAL A 70 3.77 -15.24 1.97
N LYS A 71 3.90 -14.04 2.49
CA LYS A 71 4.52 -12.92 1.74
C LYS A 71 6.01 -13.10 1.47
N ILE A 72 6.75 -13.71 2.39
CA ILE A 72 8.20 -13.94 2.23
C ILE A 72 8.54 -14.98 1.15
N GLN A 73 7.58 -15.79 0.69
CA GLN A 73 7.78 -16.74 -0.40
C GLN A 73 8.17 -16.07 -1.73
N SER A 74 7.93 -14.76 -1.86
CA SER A 74 8.38 -14.00 -3.04
C SER A 74 9.85 -13.58 -3.02
N TYR A 75 10.55 -13.88 -1.94
CA TYR A 75 11.97 -13.61 -1.79
C TYR A 75 12.78 -14.90 -1.95
N VAL A 76 14.02 -14.77 -2.36
CA VAL A 76 14.91 -15.92 -2.47
C VAL A 76 15.52 -16.22 -1.10
N LEU A 77 15.07 -17.29 -0.47
CA LEU A 77 15.70 -17.76 0.77
C LEU A 77 17.08 -18.36 0.47
N LEU A 78 18.10 -17.88 1.18
CA LEU A 78 19.41 -18.53 1.16
C LEU A 78 19.29 -19.93 1.78
N GLN A 79 19.57 -20.96 0.98
CA GLN A 79 19.39 -22.35 1.40
C GLN A 79 20.47 -22.81 2.39
N THR A 80 21.59 -22.15 2.41
CA THR A 80 22.71 -22.43 3.30
C THR A 80 23.31 -21.12 3.79
N THR A 81 23.90 -21.13 4.98
CA THR A 81 24.58 -19.98 5.56
C THR A 81 26.10 -20.13 5.45
N ALA A 82 26.81 -19.04 5.23
CA ALA A 82 28.25 -19.02 5.22
C ALA A 82 28.80 -19.37 6.63
N PRO A 83 29.82 -20.23 6.75
CA PRO A 83 30.58 -20.32 7.98
C PRO A 83 31.11 -18.94 8.38
N LEU A 84 31.04 -18.59 9.66
CA LEU A 84 31.55 -17.31 10.14
C LEU A 84 33.07 -17.21 9.88
N ASP A 85 33.47 -16.17 9.17
CA ASP A 85 34.87 -15.84 8.95
C ASP A 85 35.52 -15.39 10.29
N GLU A 86 36.81 -15.67 10.46
CA GLU A 86 37.53 -15.30 11.67
C GLU A 86 37.55 -13.79 11.92
N LYS A 87 37.64 -12.98 10.88
CA LYS A 87 37.61 -11.51 10.99
C LYS A 87 36.22 -11.02 11.40
N VAL A 88 35.18 -11.61 10.80
CA VAL A 88 33.79 -11.31 11.17
C VAL A 88 33.53 -11.71 12.63
N THR A 89 34.04 -12.86 13.05
CA THR A 89 33.91 -13.33 14.44
C THR A 89 34.60 -12.37 15.42
N LYS A 90 35.79 -11.87 15.10
CA LYS A 90 36.49 -10.88 15.97
C LYS A 90 35.69 -9.58 16.09
N VAL A 91 35.18 -9.05 14.98
CA VAL A 91 34.37 -7.84 14.98
C VAL A 91 33.04 -8.05 15.73
N SER A 92 32.45 -9.23 15.61
CA SER A 92 31.25 -9.63 16.37
C SER A 92 31.52 -9.61 17.87
N GLN A 93 32.61 -10.20 18.31
CA GLN A 93 33.01 -10.24 19.74
C GLN A 93 33.23 -8.84 20.35
N GLU A 94 33.66 -7.88 19.53
CA GLU A 94 33.88 -6.49 19.98
C GLU A 94 32.56 -5.67 20.06
N ILE A 95 31.56 -5.96 19.24
CA ILE A 95 30.41 -5.07 19.06
C ILE A 95 29.09 -5.70 19.53
N ASP A 96 28.94 -7.03 19.39
CA ASP A 96 27.68 -7.69 19.67
C ASP A 96 27.44 -7.89 21.15
N VAL A 97 26.28 -7.45 21.62
CA VAL A 97 25.88 -7.52 23.02
C VAL A 97 24.83 -8.61 23.25
N ASN A 98 23.95 -8.82 22.28
CA ASN A 98 22.80 -9.71 22.40
C ASN A 98 22.67 -10.66 21.19
N GLU A 99 21.64 -11.51 21.21
CA GLU A 99 21.39 -12.49 20.15
C GLU A 99 21.03 -11.82 18.82
N ASN A 100 20.26 -10.72 18.85
CA ASN A 100 19.90 -10.00 17.63
C ASN A 100 21.14 -9.43 16.94
N ASP A 101 22.05 -8.80 17.68
CA ASP A 101 23.31 -8.29 17.14
C ASP A 101 24.13 -9.41 16.46
N ARG A 102 24.11 -10.64 17.03
CA ARG A 102 24.78 -11.81 16.44
C ARG A 102 24.06 -12.33 15.19
N ASN A 103 22.74 -12.24 15.16
CA ASN A 103 21.96 -12.57 13.97
C ASN A 103 22.26 -11.61 12.82
N ASP A 104 22.32 -10.32 13.12
CA ASP A 104 22.72 -9.30 12.15
C ASP A 104 24.12 -9.55 11.60
N THR A 105 25.05 -10.01 12.44
CA THR A 105 26.38 -10.38 11.99
C THR A 105 26.37 -11.55 11.01
N LYS A 106 25.43 -12.50 11.10
CA LYS A 106 25.27 -13.57 10.10
C LYS A 106 24.88 -13.02 8.73
N LEU A 107 24.00 -12.01 8.67
CA LEU A 107 23.64 -11.35 7.41
C LEU A 107 24.88 -10.68 6.79
N LEU A 108 25.66 -9.97 7.61
CA LEU A 108 26.87 -9.31 7.17
C LEU A 108 27.92 -10.29 6.65
N ASN A 109 28.01 -11.47 7.26
CA ASN A 109 28.93 -12.53 6.85
C ASN A 109 28.61 -13.09 5.45
N GLU A 110 27.34 -13.10 5.02
CA GLU A 110 26.97 -13.52 3.65
C GLU A 110 27.53 -12.55 2.60
N VAL A 111 27.56 -11.25 2.91
CA VAL A 111 28.19 -10.23 2.04
C VAL A 111 29.71 -10.36 2.07
N TYR A 112 30.29 -10.53 3.26
CA TYR A 112 31.74 -10.64 3.46
C TYR A 112 32.31 -11.85 2.70
N SER A 113 31.59 -12.97 2.73
CA SER A 113 31.96 -14.20 2.03
C SER A 113 31.59 -14.19 0.52
N GLY A 114 30.99 -13.11 0.02
CA GLY A 114 30.66 -12.97 -1.40
C GLY A 114 29.50 -13.84 -1.89
N ARG A 115 28.65 -14.36 -0.99
CA ARG A 115 27.46 -15.15 -1.39
C ARG A 115 26.31 -14.30 -1.88
N VAL A 116 26.24 -13.06 -1.39
CA VAL A 116 25.38 -12.00 -1.89
C VAL A 116 26.23 -10.77 -2.20
N ASP A 117 25.76 -9.93 -3.11
CA ASP A 117 26.54 -8.80 -3.58
C ASP A 117 26.45 -7.60 -2.66
N ILE A 118 25.24 -7.36 -2.10
CA ILE A 118 24.97 -6.22 -1.23
C ILE A 118 24.05 -6.62 -0.08
N LEU A 119 24.13 -5.88 1.04
CA LEU A 119 23.17 -5.89 2.15
C LEU A 119 22.50 -4.53 2.24
N ILE A 120 21.18 -4.51 2.41
CA ILE A 120 20.42 -3.28 2.66
C ILE A 120 19.87 -3.35 4.06
N THR A 121 20.25 -2.39 4.90
CA THR A 121 19.89 -2.32 6.32
C THR A 121 19.95 -0.89 6.84
N GLU A 122 19.06 -0.55 7.76
CA GLU A 122 19.10 0.72 8.52
C GLU A 122 19.85 0.60 9.85
N ASP A 123 20.32 -0.61 10.20
CA ASP A 123 20.99 -0.85 11.49
C ASP A 123 22.39 -0.21 11.54
N LYS A 124 22.59 0.68 12.51
CA LYS A 124 23.85 1.43 12.68
C LYS A 124 25.03 0.53 13.08
N LYS A 125 24.77 -0.54 13.86
CA LYS A 125 25.83 -1.45 14.29
C LYS A 125 26.34 -2.28 13.10
N LEU A 126 25.43 -2.70 12.20
CA LEU A 126 25.81 -3.38 10.96
C LEU A 126 26.71 -2.50 10.07
N HIS A 127 26.38 -1.22 9.92
CA HIS A 127 27.23 -0.27 9.19
C HIS A 127 28.62 -0.10 9.85
N THR A 128 28.67 -0.03 11.20
CA THR A 128 29.95 0.04 11.92
C THR A 128 30.79 -1.21 11.73
N LYS A 129 30.17 -2.40 11.76
CA LYS A 129 30.85 -3.68 11.50
C LYS A 129 31.37 -3.75 10.07
N ALA A 130 30.56 -3.32 9.08
CA ALA A 130 30.93 -3.27 7.68
C ALA A 130 32.15 -2.38 7.44
N GLU A 131 32.24 -1.24 8.10
CA GLU A 131 33.38 -0.34 8.02
C GLU A 131 34.67 -0.99 8.59
N LYS A 132 34.57 -1.65 9.76
CA LYS A 132 35.70 -2.40 10.34
C LYS A 132 36.17 -3.58 9.46
N LEU A 133 35.25 -4.18 8.73
CA LEU A 133 35.53 -5.30 7.81
C LEU A 133 35.99 -4.85 6.40
N GLY A 134 35.98 -3.55 6.12
CA GLY A 134 36.36 -3.00 4.81
C GLY A 134 35.37 -3.28 3.69
N ILE A 135 34.09 -3.53 4.01
CA ILE A 135 33.01 -3.82 3.03
C ILE A 135 31.88 -2.77 3.10
N LYS A 136 32.18 -1.55 3.54
CA LYS A 136 31.22 -0.47 3.65
C LYS A 136 30.51 -0.16 2.32
N ASP A 137 31.20 -0.34 1.21
CA ASP A 137 30.71 -0.13 -0.15
C ASP A 137 29.67 -1.17 -0.61
N LYS A 138 29.50 -2.25 0.16
CA LYS A 138 28.51 -3.32 -0.10
C LYS A 138 27.34 -3.33 0.89
N VAL A 139 27.36 -2.45 1.90
CA VAL A 139 26.31 -2.36 2.91
C VAL A 139 25.67 -0.98 2.85
N PHE A 140 24.41 -0.93 2.43
CA PHE A 140 23.70 0.30 2.12
C PHE A 140 22.56 0.57 3.10
N LYS A 141 22.38 1.83 3.48
CA LYS A 141 21.07 2.32 3.89
C LYS A 141 20.15 2.43 2.67
N ILE A 142 18.85 2.46 2.89
CA ILE A 142 17.88 2.59 1.80
C ILE A 142 18.18 3.83 0.95
N ASN A 143 18.37 4.99 1.58
CA ASN A 143 18.65 6.23 0.85
C ASN A 143 19.99 6.19 0.09
N ASP A 144 21.03 5.63 0.70
CA ASP A 144 22.36 5.51 0.04
C ASP A 144 22.27 4.61 -1.19
N PHE A 145 21.50 3.50 -1.11
CA PHE A 145 21.24 2.62 -2.24
C PHE A 145 20.47 3.33 -3.36
N LEU A 146 19.42 4.08 -2.98
CA LEU A 146 18.60 4.83 -3.95
C LEU A 146 19.41 5.90 -4.65
N GLU A 147 20.20 6.71 -3.93
CA GLU A 147 21.05 7.74 -4.51
C GLU A 147 22.08 7.13 -5.47
N LYS A 148 22.77 6.05 -5.05
CA LYS A 148 23.71 5.34 -5.90
C LYS A 148 23.05 4.77 -7.14
N SER A 149 21.90 4.15 -6.99
CA SER A 149 21.15 3.55 -8.10
C SER A 149 20.71 4.61 -9.12
N ILE A 150 20.26 5.77 -8.67
CA ILE A 150 19.92 6.92 -9.51
C ILE A 150 21.16 7.46 -10.22
N GLN A 151 22.27 7.61 -9.53
CA GLN A 151 23.51 8.13 -10.07
C GLN A 151 24.09 7.18 -11.12
N ASP A 152 24.09 5.89 -10.86
CA ASP A 152 24.66 4.87 -11.77
C ASP A 152 23.76 4.61 -12.99
N ASN A 153 22.46 4.92 -12.89
CA ASN A 153 21.47 4.66 -13.94
C ASN A 153 20.57 5.88 -14.25
N PRO A 154 21.13 7.02 -14.65
CA PRO A 154 20.37 8.25 -14.88
C PRO A 154 19.32 8.13 -15.99
N SER A 155 19.52 7.23 -16.96
CA SER A 155 18.55 6.94 -18.03
C SER A 155 17.33 6.13 -17.58
N THR A 156 17.40 5.53 -16.39
CA THR A 156 16.33 4.71 -15.81
C THR A 156 15.35 5.56 -14.99
N ILE A 157 15.65 6.84 -14.81
CA ILE A 157 14.74 7.80 -14.18
C ILE A 157 13.65 8.15 -15.20
N ASP A 158 12.64 7.32 -15.29
CA ASP A 158 11.45 7.68 -16.07
C ASP A 158 10.47 8.38 -15.11
N TYR A 159 10.29 9.69 -15.33
CA TYR A 159 9.27 10.49 -14.63
C TYR A 159 7.85 10.18 -15.11
N LYS A 160 7.66 9.10 -15.86
CA LYS A 160 6.35 8.68 -16.33
C LYS A 160 5.51 8.12 -15.20
N VAL A 161 4.41 8.74 -15.09
CA VAL A 161 3.22 8.52 -14.29
C VAL A 161 2.73 7.09 -14.37
N LEU A 162 2.76 6.37 -13.25
CA LEU A 162 1.97 5.16 -13.09
C LEU A 162 0.49 5.55 -12.88
N SER A 163 -0.19 5.94 -13.95
CA SER A 163 -1.60 6.26 -13.88
C SER A 163 -2.43 5.03 -14.20
N VAL A 164 -3.28 4.61 -13.26
CA VAL A 164 -4.34 3.65 -13.56
C VAL A 164 -5.33 4.36 -14.49
N ARG A 165 -5.50 3.84 -15.69
CA ARG A 165 -6.43 4.37 -16.68
C ARG A 165 -7.40 3.29 -17.12
N LYS A 166 -8.55 3.71 -17.64
CA LYS A 166 -9.44 2.82 -18.38
C LYS A 166 -8.94 2.61 -19.80
N GLU A 167 -9.03 1.40 -20.29
CA GLU A 167 -8.67 1.02 -21.64
C GLU A 167 -9.64 -0.05 -22.14
N PHE A 168 -10.01 -0.01 -23.39
CA PHE A 168 -10.75 -1.09 -24.02
C PHE A 168 -9.88 -2.32 -24.19
N PHE A 169 -10.45 -3.52 -23.98
CA PHE A 169 -9.71 -4.77 -24.19
C PHE A 169 -9.10 -4.86 -25.58
N GLY A 170 -9.82 -4.37 -26.61
CA GLY A 170 -9.33 -4.37 -27.99
C GLY A 170 -8.07 -3.54 -28.24
N ASN A 171 -7.74 -2.59 -27.35
CA ASN A 171 -6.55 -1.76 -27.44
C ASN A 171 -5.38 -2.30 -26.66
N ILE A 172 -5.55 -3.41 -25.93
CA ILE A 172 -4.51 -4.00 -25.07
C ILE A 172 -3.87 -5.15 -25.82
N ASP A 173 -2.54 -5.16 -25.90
CA ASP A 173 -1.81 -6.25 -26.55
C ASP A 173 -1.92 -7.53 -25.70
N ILE A 174 -2.78 -8.45 -26.14
CA ILE A 174 -2.94 -9.74 -25.46
C ILE A 174 -1.66 -10.59 -25.50
N LYS A 175 -0.73 -10.34 -26.45
CA LYS A 175 0.54 -11.10 -26.55
C LYS A 175 1.54 -10.68 -25.49
N ASP A 176 1.28 -9.59 -24.75
CA ASP A 176 2.13 -9.20 -23.62
C ASP A 176 2.31 -10.39 -22.65
N SER A 177 3.55 -10.62 -22.24
CA SER A 177 3.92 -11.66 -21.27
C SER A 177 3.22 -11.52 -19.91
N PHE A 178 2.65 -10.34 -19.63
CA PHE A 178 1.78 -10.12 -18.49
C PHE A 178 0.66 -11.17 -18.40
N PHE A 179 0.14 -11.62 -19.56
CA PHE A 179 -0.98 -12.56 -19.62
C PHE A 179 -0.59 -14.04 -19.62
N ASP A 180 0.72 -14.38 -19.63
CA ASP A 180 1.17 -15.78 -19.71
C ASP A 180 0.58 -16.65 -18.59
N SER A 181 0.62 -16.18 -17.34
CA SER A 181 0.04 -16.93 -16.22
C SER A 181 -1.47 -17.15 -16.31
N PHE A 182 -2.19 -16.26 -17.00
CA PHE A 182 -3.62 -16.48 -17.28
C PHE A 182 -3.84 -17.52 -18.38
N ARG A 183 -2.97 -17.58 -19.39
CA ARG A 183 -3.03 -18.62 -20.42
C ARG A 183 -2.75 -20.01 -19.84
N GLU A 184 -1.80 -20.09 -18.89
CA GLU A 184 -1.49 -21.33 -18.18
C GLU A 184 -2.66 -21.81 -17.31
N ASP A 185 -3.33 -20.86 -16.61
CA ASP A 185 -4.42 -21.18 -15.69
C ASP A 185 -5.77 -21.43 -16.40
N TYR A 186 -6.01 -20.74 -17.51
CA TYR A 186 -7.32 -20.73 -18.18
C TYR A 186 -7.19 -21.12 -19.65
N PRO A 187 -7.39 -22.40 -20.01
CA PRO A 187 -7.48 -22.79 -21.42
C PRO A 187 -8.52 -21.94 -22.17
N GLY A 188 -8.11 -21.30 -23.28
CA GLY A 188 -8.98 -20.40 -24.04
C GLY A 188 -9.05 -18.96 -23.55
N PHE A 189 -8.13 -18.53 -22.69
CA PHE A 189 -8.04 -17.16 -22.20
C PHE A 189 -8.02 -16.13 -23.33
N ASP A 190 -7.23 -16.34 -24.39
CA ASP A 190 -7.12 -15.40 -25.51
C ASP A 190 -8.46 -15.23 -26.25
N ASN A 191 -9.21 -16.33 -26.45
CA ASN A 191 -10.54 -16.25 -27.05
C ASN A 191 -11.54 -15.52 -26.15
N TRP A 192 -11.47 -15.72 -24.84
CA TRP A 192 -12.29 -15.00 -23.88
C TRP A 192 -11.95 -13.50 -23.90
N PHE A 193 -10.67 -13.14 -23.90
CA PHE A 193 -10.18 -11.77 -23.92
C PHE A 193 -10.63 -11.05 -25.19
N ASN A 194 -10.44 -11.65 -26.36
CA ASN A 194 -10.80 -11.04 -27.64
C ASN A 194 -12.31 -10.82 -27.79
N ARG A 195 -13.14 -11.68 -27.21
CA ARG A 195 -14.61 -11.46 -27.19
C ARG A 195 -15.04 -10.26 -26.36
N LYS A 196 -14.16 -9.70 -25.55
CA LYS A 196 -14.39 -8.52 -24.71
C LYS A 196 -13.82 -7.22 -25.27
N ALA A 197 -13.49 -7.20 -26.56
CA ALA A 197 -12.84 -6.06 -27.20
C ALA A 197 -13.49 -4.70 -26.89
N GLU A 198 -14.82 -4.65 -26.79
CA GLU A 198 -15.60 -3.44 -26.49
C GLU A 198 -15.85 -3.21 -24.99
N GLU A 199 -15.33 -4.06 -24.11
CA GLU A 199 -15.41 -3.87 -22.66
C GLU A 199 -14.18 -3.12 -22.14
N GLU A 200 -14.34 -2.38 -21.04
CA GLU A 200 -13.27 -1.61 -20.40
C GLU A 200 -12.61 -2.39 -19.26
N ALA A 201 -11.30 -2.25 -19.15
CA ALA A 201 -10.51 -2.67 -18.00
C ALA A 201 -9.72 -1.49 -17.44
N TYR A 202 -9.30 -1.59 -16.19
CA TYR A 202 -8.35 -0.68 -15.60
C TYR A 202 -6.94 -1.23 -15.78
N VAL A 203 -6.06 -0.43 -16.36
CA VAL A 203 -4.69 -0.82 -16.67
C VAL A 203 -3.71 0.18 -16.10
N CYS A 204 -2.52 -0.31 -15.81
CA CYS A 204 -1.36 0.52 -15.49
C CYS A 204 -0.18 0.03 -16.33
N TYR A 205 0.49 0.97 -16.99
CA TYR A 205 1.71 0.69 -17.73
C TYR A 205 2.90 1.31 -17.01
N SER A 206 4.00 0.59 -16.96
CA SER A 206 5.30 1.08 -16.51
C SER A 206 6.28 0.94 -17.65
N GLU A 207 6.89 2.04 -18.07
CA GLU A 207 7.86 2.04 -19.19
C GLU A 207 7.29 1.42 -20.49
N GLY A 208 5.97 1.60 -20.72
CA GLY A 208 5.29 1.05 -21.87
C GLY A 208 4.89 -0.42 -21.76
N VAL A 209 5.26 -1.11 -20.66
CA VAL A 209 4.90 -2.51 -20.38
C VAL A 209 3.71 -2.55 -19.44
N LEU A 210 2.78 -3.46 -19.68
CA LEU A 210 1.62 -3.65 -18.82
C LEU A 210 2.09 -4.15 -17.43
N SER A 211 1.77 -3.42 -16.37
CA SER A 211 2.20 -3.71 -15.00
C SER A 211 1.07 -4.09 -14.07
N ALA A 212 -0.16 -3.73 -14.43
CA ALA A 212 -1.35 -4.10 -13.67
C ALA A 212 -2.61 -4.08 -14.53
N PHE A 213 -3.54 -4.97 -14.21
CA PHE A 213 -4.79 -5.16 -14.93
C PHE A 213 -5.91 -5.51 -13.95
N LEU A 214 -7.05 -4.82 -14.08
CA LEU A 214 -8.26 -5.08 -13.32
C LEU A 214 -9.46 -5.02 -14.24
N TYR A 215 -10.23 -6.12 -14.32
CA TYR A 215 -11.52 -6.16 -14.99
C TYR A 215 -12.63 -6.39 -13.98
N LEU A 216 -13.68 -5.58 -14.06
CA LEU A 216 -14.85 -5.64 -13.20
C LEU A 216 -16.11 -5.91 -14.03
N LYS A 217 -16.93 -6.87 -13.58
CA LYS A 217 -18.23 -7.17 -14.18
C LYS A 217 -19.34 -6.93 -13.15
N LYS A 218 -20.30 -6.07 -13.47
CA LYS A 218 -21.54 -5.97 -12.71
C LYS A 218 -22.43 -7.14 -13.11
N GLU A 219 -22.83 -7.93 -12.13
CA GLU A 219 -23.71 -9.09 -12.31
C GLU A 219 -25.06 -8.86 -11.64
N THR A 220 -26.08 -9.43 -12.25
CA THR A 220 -27.46 -9.33 -11.77
C THR A 220 -27.92 -10.67 -11.18
N GLU A 221 -29.10 -10.68 -10.61
CA GLU A 221 -29.75 -11.89 -10.08
C GLU A 221 -30.06 -12.96 -11.14
N LYS A 222 -29.81 -12.66 -12.44
CA LYS A 222 -30.00 -13.61 -13.55
C LYS A 222 -28.76 -14.45 -13.85
N GLU A 223 -27.62 -14.16 -13.20
CA GLU A 223 -26.39 -14.91 -13.41
C GLU A 223 -26.51 -16.31 -12.86
N ASN A 224 -25.92 -17.27 -13.58
CA ASN A 224 -25.87 -18.65 -13.17
C ASN A 224 -24.59 -18.95 -12.37
N TYR A 225 -24.77 -19.46 -11.16
CA TYR A 225 -23.68 -19.84 -10.24
C TYR A 225 -23.71 -21.34 -9.90
N SER A 226 -24.31 -22.18 -10.77
CA SER A 226 -24.44 -23.62 -10.53
C SER A 226 -23.10 -24.35 -10.43
N ASP A 227 -22.03 -23.74 -10.89
CA ASP A 227 -20.66 -24.22 -10.85
C ASP A 227 -19.89 -23.80 -9.58
N ILE A 228 -20.58 -23.15 -8.62
CA ILE A 228 -19.99 -22.76 -7.32
C ILE A 228 -20.58 -23.63 -6.20
N THR A 229 -19.69 -24.20 -5.38
CA THR A 229 -20.05 -25.04 -4.23
C THR A 229 -19.41 -24.45 -2.96
N PRO A 230 -20.16 -24.28 -1.84
CA PRO A 230 -21.58 -24.51 -1.66
C PRO A 230 -22.46 -23.58 -2.50
N ILE A 231 -23.77 -23.81 -2.51
CA ILE A 231 -24.74 -23.02 -3.29
C ILE A 231 -24.47 -21.52 -3.12
N PHE A 232 -24.29 -20.84 -4.26
CA PHE A 232 -24.06 -19.40 -4.31
C PHE A 232 -25.33 -18.72 -4.84
N PRO A 233 -26.20 -18.19 -3.95
CA PRO A 233 -27.51 -17.71 -4.37
C PRO A 233 -27.41 -16.48 -5.27
N PRO A 234 -28.30 -16.34 -6.28
CA PRO A 234 -28.32 -15.17 -7.14
C PRO A 234 -28.51 -13.87 -6.35
N LYS A 235 -27.66 -12.87 -6.64
CA LYS A 235 -27.70 -11.52 -6.07
C LYS A 235 -27.08 -10.51 -7.04
N GLN A 236 -27.34 -9.23 -6.80
CA GLN A 236 -26.57 -8.18 -7.48
C GLN A 236 -25.14 -8.14 -6.91
N ARG A 237 -24.17 -8.42 -7.73
CA ARG A 237 -22.76 -8.54 -7.35
C ARG A 237 -21.84 -7.75 -8.27
N LEU A 238 -20.71 -7.37 -7.72
CA LEU A 238 -19.55 -6.97 -8.49
C LEU A 238 -18.57 -8.13 -8.53
N LYS A 239 -18.34 -8.69 -9.72
CA LYS A 239 -17.30 -9.69 -9.94
C LYS A 239 -15.98 -9.01 -10.23
N ILE A 240 -14.94 -9.41 -9.52
CA ILE A 240 -13.56 -9.16 -9.93
C ILE A 240 -13.21 -10.25 -10.94
N GLY A 241 -13.35 -9.93 -12.24
CA GLY A 241 -13.18 -10.91 -13.32
C GLY A 241 -11.72 -11.23 -13.61
N THR A 242 -10.84 -10.24 -13.46
CA THR A 242 -9.40 -10.40 -13.58
C THR A 242 -8.72 -9.36 -12.73
N PHE A 243 -7.73 -9.77 -11.94
CA PHE A 243 -6.95 -8.86 -11.11
C PHE A 243 -5.50 -9.36 -11.00
N LYS A 244 -4.56 -8.64 -11.59
CA LYS A 244 -3.13 -8.93 -11.49
C LYS A 244 -2.32 -7.66 -11.40
N VAL A 245 -1.31 -7.68 -10.53
CA VAL A 245 -0.31 -6.62 -10.37
C VAL A 245 1.05 -7.30 -10.29
N ILE A 246 1.93 -6.96 -11.22
CA ILE A 246 3.31 -7.49 -11.24
C ILE A 246 4.31 -6.53 -10.62
N GLN A 247 4.00 -5.23 -10.58
CA GLN A 247 4.89 -4.22 -10.04
C GLN A 247 4.79 -4.13 -8.52
N ASN A 248 5.88 -4.43 -7.84
CA ASN A 248 6.00 -4.33 -6.41
C ASN A 248 6.38 -2.91 -5.95
N GLY A 249 6.08 -2.57 -4.71
CA GLY A 249 6.59 -1.36 -4.05
C GLY A 249 5.69 -0.13 -4.07
N ILE A 250 4.74 0.00 -4.98
CA ILE A 250 3.94 1.23 -5.16
C ILE A 250 2.48 1.11 -4.74
N ARG A 251 2.12 0.06 -4.01
CA ARG A 251 0.76 -0.23 -3.50
C ARG A 251 -0.36 -0.15 -4.55
N LEU A 252 -0.06 -0.54 -5.77
CA LEU A 252 -1.02 -0.51 -6.88
C LEU A 252 -2.22 -1.43 -6.62
N GLY A 253 -2.01 -2.53 -5.89
CA GLY A 253 -3.09 -3.40 -5.41
C GLY A 253 -4.12 -2.67 -4.55
N GLU A 254 -3.69 -1.80 -3.62
CA GLU A 254 -4.60 -0.98 -2.82
C GLU A 254 -5.33 0.07 -3.68
N ARG A 255 -4.69 0.62 -4.70
CA ARG A 255 -5.34 1.50 -5.67
C ARG A 255 -6.46 0.79 -6.41
N PHE A 256 -6.24 -0.45 -6.84
CA PHE A 256 -7.29 -1.26 -7.47
C PHE A 256 -8.39 -1.64 -6.50
N LEU A 257 -8.08 -1.95 -5.24
CA LEU A 257 -9.10 -2.15 -4.21
C LEU A 257 -10.00 -0.92 -4.06
N LYS A 258 -9.41 0.29 -4.08
CA LYS A 258 -10.20 1.53 -4.04
C LYS A 258 -11.19 1.60 -5.20
N ILE A 259 -10.74 1.30 -6.42
CA ILE A 259 -11.58 1.27 -7.62
C ILE A 259 -12.70 0.22 -7.47
N ILE A 260 -12.38 -0.97 -6.96
CA ILE A 260 -13.38 -2.03 -6.72
C ILE A 260 -14.45 -1.55 -5.75
N PHE A 261 -14.06 -0.96 -4.61
CA PHE A 261 -15.02 -0.48 -3.62
C PHE A 261 -15.85 0.71 -4.11
N ASP A 262 -15.26 1.63 -4.86
CA ASP A 262 -15.99 2.74 -5.47
C ASP A 262 -17.06 2.25 -6.44
N HIS A 263 -16.75 1.22 -7.27
CA HIS A 263 -17.72 0.61 -8.16
C HIS A 263 -18.81 -0.14 -7.41
N ALA A 264 -18.44 -0.90 -6.39
CA ALA A 264 -19.39 -1.63 -5.57
C ALA A 264 -20.38 -0.68 -4.89
N TYR A 265 -19.88 0.44 -4.36
CA TYR A 265 -20.70 1.47 -3.75
C TYR A 265 -21.61 2.17 -4.77
N LEU A 266 -21.05 2.61 -5.91
CA LEU A 266 -21.78 3.28 -6.98
C LEU A 266 -22.88 2.40 -7.58
N PHE A 267 -22.58 1.13 -7.80
CA PHE A 267 -23.55 0.16 -8.36
C PHE A 267 -24.52 -0.38 -7.32
N LYS A 268 -24.35 -0.03 -6.06
CA LYS A 268 -25.16 -0.48 -4.92
C LYS A 268 -25.32 -2.00 -4.88
N VAL A 269 -24.22 -2.72 -5.19
CA VAL A 269 -24.24 -4.19 -5.15
C VAL A 269 -24.26 -4.69 -3.71
N SER A 270 -24.82 -5.87 -3.50
CA SER A 270 -24.89 -6.49 -2.18
C SER A 270 -23.60 -7.20 -1.77
N GLU A 271 -22.82 -7.63 -2.75
CA GLU A 271 -21.59 -8.39 -2.54
C GLU A 271 -20.57 -8.11 -3.65
N ILE A 272 -19.29 -8.23 -3.29
CA ILE A 272 -18.18 -8.33 -4.23
C ILE A 272 -17.65 -9.74 -4.15
N TYR A 273 -17.28 -10.36 -5.27
CA TYR A 273 -16.64 -11.67 -5.23
C TYR A 273 -15.56 -11.81 -6.29
N VAL A 274 -14.67 -12.76 -6.06
CA VAL A 274 -13.60 -13.18 -6.96
C VAL A 274 -13.49 -14.69 -6.96
N THR A 275 -13.16 -15.26 -8.12
CA THR A 275 -12.69 -16.64 -8.25
C THR A 275 -11.20 -16.60 -8.54
N ILE A 276 -10.41 -17.37 -7.82
CA ILE A 276 -8.96 -17.30 -7.89
C ILE A 276 -8.33 -18.66 -7.56
N PHE A 277 -7.34 -19.07 -8.33
CA PHE A 277 -6.48 -20.18 -7.95
C PHE A 277 -5.57 -19.81 -6.79
N ASN A 278 -5.08 -20.80 -6.05
CA ASN A 278 -4.09 -20.65 -4.98
C ASN A 278 -2.80 -21.43 -5.27
N LYS A 279 -2.46 -21.54 -6.55
CA LYS A 279 -1.33 -22.33 -7.04
C LYS A 279 0.02 -21.59 -7.02
N ARG A 280 -0.02 -20.24 -7.06
CA ARG A 280 1.16 -19.37 -7.16
C ARG A 280 1.23 -18.37 -6.02
N ASP A 281 2.43 -17.92 -5.71
CA ASP A 281 2.69 -16.95 -4.64
C ASP A 281 1.97 -15.62 -4.85
N GLU A 282 1.91 -15.11 -6.08
CA GLU A 282 1.18 -13.89 -6.40
C GLU A 282 -0.34 -14.03 -6.15
N GLN A 283 -0.91 -15.21 -6.42
CA GLN A 283 -2.32 -15.50 -6.14
C GLN A 283 -2.57 -15.56 -4.63
N ASN A 284 -1.70 -16.23 -3.89
CA ASN A 284 -1.78 -16.31 -2.43
C ASN A 284 -1.64 -14.93 -1.77
N ARG A 285 -0.71 -14.08 -2.26
CA ARG A 285 -0.59 -12.69 -1.78
C ARG A 285 -1.84 -11.87 -2.05
N LEU A 286 -2.46 -12.04 -3.22
CA LEU A 286 -3.72 -11.38 -3.54
C LEU A 286 -4.84 -11.85 -2.62
N ILE A 287 -4.93 -13.15 -2.33
CA ILE A 287 -5.90 -13.73 -1.40
C ILE A 287 -5.72 -13.12 0.00
N GLU A 288 -4.50 -13.05 0.51
CA GLU A 288 -4.24 -12.45 1.83
C GLU A 288 -4.61 -10.96 1.86
N MET A 289 -4.27 -10.21 0.82
CA MET A 289 -4.69 -8.83 0.70
C MET A 289 -6.22 -8.70 0.71
N LEU A 290 -6.94 -9.53 -0.03
CA LEU A 290 -8.41 -9.52 -0.05
C LEU A 290 -9.00 -9.85 1.34
N LYS A 291 -8.44 -10.83 2.05
CA LYS A 291 -8.85 -11.17 3.42
C LYS A 291 -8.67 -10.01 4.40
N GLU A 292 -7.56 -9.28 4.30
CA GLU A 292 -7.34 -8.06 5.11
C GLU A 292 -8.46 -7.04 4.92
N TRP A 293 -9.04 -6.98 3.71
CA TRP A 293 -10.13 -6.07 3.34
C TRP A 293 -11.52 -6.70 3.48
N GLY A 294 -11.64 -7.77 4.25
CA GLY A 294 -12.93 -8.34 4.65
C GLY A 294 -13.54 -9.33 3.65
N PHE A 295 -12.77 -9.83 2.68
CA PHE A 295 -13.21 -10.97 1.88
C PHE A 295 -13.07 -12.25 2.71
N VAL A 296 -14.08 -13.09 2.64
CA VAL A 296 -14.11 -14.37 3.32
C VAL A 296 -14.22 -15.49 2.30
N PHE A 297 -13.58 -16.62 2.60
CA PHE A 297 -13.71 -17.82 1.78
C PHE A 297 -15.15 -18.31 1.80
N TRP A 298 -15.73 -18.49 0.64
CA TRP A 298 -17.09 -19.02 0.46
C TRP A 298 -17.08 -20.51 0.13
N GLY A 299 -16.24 -20.91 -0.80
CA GLY A 299 -16.20 -22.24 -1.36
C GLY A 299 -15.37 -22.29 -2.65
N ASN A 300 -15.76 -23.17 -3.57
CA ASN A 300 -14.97 -23.41 -4.77
C ASN A 300 -15.82 -23.35 -6.05
N LYS A 301 -15.17 -22.96 -7.13
CA LYS A 301 -15.62 -23.09 -8.51
C LYS A 301 -14.61 -23.94 -9.26
N GLY A 302 -14.89 -25.24 -9.41
CA GLY A 302 -13.86 -26.18 -9.86
C GLY A 302 -12.65 -26.16 -8.93
N GLU A 303 -11.47 -25.85 -9.48
CA GLU A 303 -10.22 -25.70 -8.71
C GLU A 303 -9.99 -24.29 -8.15
N GLU A 304 -10.78 -23.30 -8.57
CA GLU A 304 -10.67 -21.94 -8.06
C GLU A 304 -11.37 -21.81 -6.71
N GLN A 305 -10.75 -21.05 -5.80
CA GLN A 305 -11.37 -20.61 -4.55
C GLN A 305 -12.26 -19.40 -4.80
N VAL A 306 -13.40 -19.35 -4.15
CA VAL A 306 -14.34 -18.23 -4.20
C VAL A 306 -14.24 -17.43 -2.92
N TYR A 307 -13.88 -16.16 -3.06
CA TYR A 307 -13.87 -15.22 -1.93
C TYR A 307 -14.95 -14.18 -2.13
N VAL A 308 -15.70 -13.90 -1.06
CA VAL A 308 -16.86 -13.01 -1.09
C VAL A 308 -16.72 -11.95 -0.02
N ARG A 309 -17.06 -10.72 -0.36
CA ARG A 309 -17.19 -9.62 0.59
C ARG A 309 -18.59 -9.04 0.54
N SER A 310 -19.25 -9.00 1.69
CA SER A 310 -20.55 -8.37 1.84
C SER A 310 -20.42 -6.85 1.78
N MET A 311 -21.34 -6.20 1.06
CA MET A 311 -21.50 -4.74 1.01
C MET A 311 -22.72 -4.28 1.84
N VAL A 312 -23.09 -5.07 2.83
CA VAL A 312 -24.11 -4.66 3.82
C VAL A 312 -23.50 -3.63 4.75
N LYS A 313 -24.28 -2.59 5.08
CA LYS A 313 -23.88 -1.50 5.96
C LYS A 313 -23.66 -2.00 7.41
N HIS A 314 -22.52 -2.61 7.62
CA HIS A 314 -22.06 -3.02 8.94
C HIS A 314 -20.69 -2.41 9.19
N PHE A 315 -20.60 -1.51 10.17
CA PHE A 315 -19.34 -0.89 10.53
C PHE A 315 -18.67 -1.67 11.66
N SER A 316 -17.37 -1.98 11.48
CA SER A 316 -16.55 -2.62 12.49
C SER A 316 -15.57 -1.62 13.09
N TYR A 317 -15.72 -1.30 14.37
CA TYR A 317 -14.77 -0.47 15.11
C TYR A 317 -13.43 -1.18 15.32
N ASP A 318 -13.45 -2.50 15.45
CA ASP A 318 -12.23 -3.28 15.66
C ASP A 318 -11.40 -3.43 14.38
N ASN A 319 -12.08 -3.52 13.24
CA ASN A 319 -11.44 -3.63 11.93
C ASN A 319 -12.12 -2.76 10.87
N PRO A 320 -11.80 -1.45 10.78
CA PRO A 320 -12.39 -0.56 9.77
C PRO A 320 -12.17 -1.01 8.33
N ARG A 321 -11.10 -1.79 8.02
CA ARG A 321 -10.87 -2.34 6.66
C ARG A 321 -11.96 -3.30 6.25
N SER A 322 -12.43 -4.15 7.17
CA SER A 322 -13.47 -5.14 6.87
C SER A 322 -14.82 -4.51 6.53
N SER A 323 -15.08 -3.29 6.99
CA SER A 323 -16.31 -2.54 6.74
C SER A 323 -16.16 -1.41 5.73
N PHE A 324 -14.95 -1.15 5.23
CA PHE A 324 -14.70 -0.12 4.23
C PHE A 324 -15.58 -0.29 2.97
N PRO A 325 -16.18 0.74 2.35
CA PRO A 325 -16.03 2.16 2.67
C PRO A 325 -17.12 2.74 3.61
N PHE A 326 -17.85 1.90 4.34
CA PHE A 326 -18.89 2.38 5.26
C PHE A 326 -18.27 3.15 6.42
N LEU A 327 -18.88 4.29 6.75
CA LEU A 327 -18.32 5.26 7.70
C LEU A 327 -18.79 5.03 9.13
N SER A 328 -19.97 4.44 9.32
CA SER A 328 -20.56 4.18 10.63
C SER A 328 -21.64 3.12 10.56
N ASP A 329 -22.01 2.62 11.74
CA ASP A 329 -23.21 1.81 11.95
C ASP A 329 -24.50 2.70 12.03
N GLU A 330 -25.63 2.04 12.25
CA GLU A 330 -26.91 2.73 12.40
C GLU A 330 -26.96 3.64 13.65
N LYS A 331 -26.19 3.31 14.68
CA LYS A 331 -26.11 4.06 15.94
C LYS A 331 -25.36 5.37 15.81
N ARG A 332 -24.52 5.52 14.75
CA ARG A 332 -23.74 6.73 14.48
C ARG A 332 -22.88 7.17 15.67
N THR A 333 -22.23 6.21 16.32
CA THR A 333 -21.42 6.46 17.51
C THR A 333 -20.03 7.00 17.21
N ASN A 334 -19.61 6.98 15.94
CA ASN A 334 -18.36 7.58 15.49
C ASN A 334 -18.38 9.10 15.72
N ARG A 335 -17.27 9.64 16.15
CA ARG A 335 -17.04 11.08 16.19
C ARG A 335 -16.58 11.56 14.83
N VAL A 336 -16.88 12.82 14.51
CA VAL A 336 -16.52 13.43 13.23
C VAL A 336 -15.64 14.65 13.49
N PHE A 337 -14.53 14.76 12.75
CA PHE A 337 -13.58 15.85 12.89
C PHE A 337 -13.31 16.54 11.56
N LEU A 338 -13.35 17.87 11.55
CA LEU A 338 -12.73 18.66 10.51
C LEU A 338 -11.22 18.72 10.76
N VAL A 339 -10.41 18.38 9.75
CA VAL A 339 -8.96 18.26 9.86
C VAL A 339 -8.30 19.22 8.87
N PRO A 340 -7.68 20.31 9.34
CA PRO A 340 -7.00 21.24 8.45
C PRO A 340 -5.75 20.61 7.85
N ILE A 341 -5.55 20.80 6.56
CA ILE A 341 -4.36 20.35 5.84
C ILE A 341 -3.86 21.47 4.93
N LYS A 342 -2.55 21.74 4.96
CA LYS A 342 -1.92 22.75 4.06
C LYS A 342 -1.98 22.26 2.60
N PRO A 343 -2.06 23.17 1.61
CA PRO A 343 -2.19 22.82 0.19
C PRO A 343 -1.14 21.82 -0.31
N ASP A 344 0.13 22.04 0.01
CA ASP A 344 1.23 21.18 -0.46
C ASP A 344 1.11 19.74 0.07
N TYR A 345 0.73 19.61 1.36
CA TYR A 345 0.52 18.30 1.96
C TYR A 345 -0.77 17.63 1.46
N HIS A 346 -1.83 18.43 1.22
CA HIS A 346 -3.09 17.94 0.66
C HIS A 346 -2.86 17.26 -0.69
N THR A 347 -2.19 17.95 -1.58
CA THR A 347 -1.90 17.50 -2.95
C THR A 347 -1.10 16.20 -2.97
N ASN A 348 -0.15 16.06 -2.04
CA ASN A 348 0.66 14.86 -1.92
C ASN A 348 -0.10 13.69 -1.28
N LEU A 349 -0.89 13.96 -0.24
CA LEU A 349 -1.57 12.92 0.54
C LEU A 349 -2.85 12.43 -0.14
N LEU A 350 -3.61 13.33 -0.79
CA LEU A 350 -4.95 13.11 -1.30
C LEU A 350 -5.04 13.41 -2.83
N PRO A 351 -4.33 12.66 -3.67
CA PRO A 351 -4.18 12.96 -5.10
C PRO A 351 -5.51 12.97 -5.88
N ASP A 352 -6.49 12.16 -5.45
CA ASP A 352 -7.82 12.13 -6.10
C ASP A 352 -8.68 13.37 -5.79
N SER A 353 -8.20 14.20 -4.88
CA SER A 353 -8.88 15.43 -4.43
C SER A 353 -8.18 16.71 -4.87
N ILE A 354 -7.24 16.62 -5.80
CA ILE A 354 -6.49 17.76 -6.34
C ILE A 354 -7.44 18.82 -6.91
N LEU A 355 -7.18 20.09 -6.63
CA LEU A 355 -7.96 21.20 -7.17
C LEU A 355 -7.52 21.49 -8.62
N ASN A 356 -8.48 21.96 -9.46
CA ASN A 356 -8.18 22.36 -10.85
C ASN A 356 -7.14 23.49 -10.95
N THR A 357 -6.91 24.22 -9.87
CA THR A 357 -5.91 25.29 -9.78
C THR A 357 -4.49 24.79 -9.46
N GLU A 358 -4.34 23.50 -9.13
CA GLU A 358 -3.06 22.88 -8.82
C GLU A 358 -2.46 22.27 -10.10
N LYS A 359 -1.18 22.55 -10.37
CA LYS A 359 -0.53 22.05 -11.60
C LYS A 359 -0.16 20.58 -11.44
N PRO A 360 -0.60 19.69 -12.34
CA PRO A 360 -0.20 18.27 -12.29
C PRO A 360 1.30 18.03 -12.36
N ALA A 361 2.05 18.92 -13.02
CA ALA A 361 3.50 18.78 -13.21
C ALA A 361 4.34 18.91 -11.90
N ALA A 362 3.73 19.35 -10.79
CA ALA A 362 4.38 19.35 -9.48
C ALA A 362 4.36 17.96 -8.80
N PHE A 363 3.76 16.96 -9.45
CA PHE A 363 3.51 15.65 -8.86
C PHE A 363 4.53 14.63 -9.36
N LEU A 364 5.40 14.20 -8.49
CA LEU A 364 6.21 12.99 -8.70
C LEU A 364 5.29 11.77 -8.55
N GLU A 365 4.87 11.19 -9.65
CA GLU A 365 3.76 10.23 -9.74
C GLU A 365 4.08 8.81 -9.28
N GLY A 366 5.34 8.47 -9.10
CA GLY A 366 5.74 7.16 -8.55
C GLY A 366 5.62 7.02 -7.03
N LEU A 367 4.96 7.96 -6.35
CA LEU A 367 4.90 7.97 -4.89
C LEU A 367 3.87 6.96 -4.37
N THR A 368 4.36 5.93 -3.71
CA THR A 368 3.57 4.82 -3.18
C THR A 368 2.45 5.24 -2.24
N HIS A 369 2.64 6.27 -1.42
CA HIS A 369 1.61 6.79 -0.52
C HIS A 369 0.39 7.36 -1.25
N ARG A 370 0.52 7.73 -2.54
CA ARG A 370 -0.60 8.21 -3.35
C ARG A 370 -1.56 7.09 -3.69
N ASN A 371 -1.05 5.89 -3.98
CA ASN A 371 -1.87 4.71 -4.30
C ASN A 371 -2.45 4.04 -3.05
N ALA A 372 -1.87 4.26 -1.88
CA ALA A 372 -2.30 3.63 -0.65
C ALA A 372 -3.72 4.05 -0.24
N LEU A 373 -4.54 3.09 0.15
CA LEU A 373 -5.82 3.33 0.82
C LEU A 373 -5.59 3.73 2.28
N SER A 374 -4.67 3.09 2.95
CA SER A 374 -4.24 3.46 4.29
C SER A 374 -3.19 4.55 4.21
N LYS A 375 -3.52 5.72 4.75
CA LYS A 375 -2.72 6.94 4.70
C LYS A 375 -2.34 7.41 6.10
N VAL A 376 -1.33 8.26 6.16
CA VAL A 376 -0.79 8.80 7.41
C VAL A 376 -0.83 10.30 7.40
N TYR A 377 -1.40 10.88 8.45
CA TYR A 377 -1.42 12.31 8.70
C TYR A 377 -0.68 12.62 10.00
N ILE A 378 0.32 13.49 9.92
CA ILE A 378 1.09 13.97 11.07
C ILE A 378 0.47 15.29 11.52
N SER A 379 0.13 15.39 12.80
CA SER A 379 -0.55 16.55 13.36
C SER A 379 0.16 17.11 14.58
N HIS A 380 0.09 18.44 14.70
CA HIS A 380 0.48 19.19 15.89
C HIS A 380 -0.72 19.74 16.66
N SER A 381 -1.93 19.23 16.39
CA SER A 381 -3.16 19.66 17.05
C SER A 381 -3.08 19.42 18.55
N TYR A 382 -3.66 20.35 19.33
CA TYR A 382 -3.85 20.17 20.77
C TYR A 382 -4.84 19.03 21.07
N ASN A 383 -5.86 18.86 20.23
CA ASN A 383 -6.79 17.75 20.35
C ASN A 383 -6.14 16.49 19.79
N ARG A 384 -5.77 15.57 20.68
CA ARG A 384 -5.13 14.29 20.38
C ARG A 384 -6.03 13.10 20.65
N ASP A 385 -7.21 13.32 21.25
CA ASP A 385 -8.18 12.25 21.51
C ASP A 385 -8.91 11.85 20.22
N ILE A 386 -8.14 11.22 19.34
CA ILE A 386 -8.63 10.63 18.10
C ILE A 386 -8.63 9.12 18.28
N ARG A 387 -9.72 8.45 17.94
CA ARG A 387 -9.92 7.02 18.20
C ARG A 387 -10.16 6.27 16.89
N LYS A 388 -9.85 4.99 16.89
CA LYS A 388 -10.18 4.08 15.80
C LYS A 388 -11.68 4.19 15.48
N GLY A 389 -12.00 4.29 14.19
CA GLY A 389 -13.37 4.47 13.71
C GLY A 389 -13.84 5.92 13.66
N ASP A 390 -13.12 6.89 14.20
CA ASP A 390 -13.47 8.31 14.02
C ASP A 390 -13.41 8.69 12.53
N ILE A 391 -14.29 9.62 12.15
CA ILE A 391 -14.39 10.11 10.78
C ILE A 391 -13.63 11.42 10.68
N LEU A 392 -12.74 11.50 9.68
CA LEU A 392 -11.96 12.68 9.35
C LEU A 392 -12.48 13.31 8.08
N ILE A 393 -12.76 14.61 8.11
CA ILE A 393 -13.09 15.41 6.92
C ILE A 393 -11.92 16.36 6.69
N PHE A 394 -11.15 16.14 5.64
CA PHE A 394 -10.00 16.96 5.33
C PHE A 394 -10.41 18.30 4.76
N TYR A 395 -9.99 19.35 5.44
CA TYR A 395 -10.23 20.75 5.13
C TYR A 395 -8.91 21.38 4.64
N ARG A 396 -8.76 21.49 3.32
CA ARG A 396 -7.61 22.14 2.71
C ARG A 396 -7.67 23.63 3.03
N THR A 397 -6.63 24.15 3.65
CA THR A 397 -6.53 25.57 4.01
C THR A 397 -6.17 26.42 2.79
N GLY A 398 -6.47 27.73 2.80
CA GLY A 398 -6.12 28.62 1.69
C GLY A 398 -6.92 29.93 1.66
N GLY A 399 -7.70 30.22 2.72
CA GLY A 399 -8.53 31.43 2.83
C GLY A 399 -10.01 31.19 2.46
N TYR A 400 -10.78 32.27 2.45
CA TYR A 400 -12.27 32.21 2.47
C TYR A 400 -12.88 31.40 1.30
N TYR A 401 -12.37 31.59 0.09
CA TYR A 401 -12.85 30.85 -1.10
C TYR A 401 -11.97 29.66 -1.49
N ALA A 402 -10.69 29.70 -1.13
CA ALA A 402 -9.73 28.66 -1.50
C ALA A 402 -9.65 27.52 -0.48
N SER A 403 -10.16 27.74 0.74
CA SER A 403 -10.29 26.68 1.74
C SER A 403 -11.50 25.83 1.43
N VAL A 404 -11.30 24.51 1.29
CA VAL A 404 -12.35 23.57 0.86
C VAL A 404 -12.27 22.25 1.62
N VAL A 405 -13.42 21.64 1.89
CA VAL A 405 -13.48 20.23 2.26
C VAL A 405 -13.38 19.36 1.00
N THR A 406 -12.56 18.31 1.07
CA THR A 406 -12.17 17.54 -0.11
C THR A 406 -12.32 16.03 0.03
N THR A 407 -12.16 15.50 1.22
CA THR A 407 -11.97 14.07 1.42
C THR A 407 -12.50 13.62 2.77
N ILE A 408 -13.04 12.40 2.80
CA ILE A 408 -13.41 11.70 4.03
C ILE A 408 -12.44 10.54 4.25
N GLY A 409 -11.96 10.41 5.49
CA GLY A 409 -11.19 9.27 5.97
C GLY A 409 -11.80 8.65 7.21
N ILE A 410 -11.39 7.41 7.51
CA ILE A 410 -11.77 6.65 8.71
C ILE A 410 -10.50 6.32 9.46
N VAL A 411 -10.41 6.65 10.73
CA VAL A 411 -9.22 6.38 11.55
C VAL A 411 -9.03 4.88 11.75
N GLU A 412 -7.86 4.38 11.39
CA GLU A 412 -7.42 3.01 11.68
C GLU A 412 -6.66 2.96 13.01
N LYS A 413 -5.77 3.93 13.24
CA LYS A 413 -4.91 3.97 14.43
C LYS A 413 -4.45 5.38 14.72
N ASN A 414 -4.32 5.70 15.99
CA ASN A 414 -3.73 6.92 16.48
C ASN A 414 -2.50 6.58 17.33
N TYR A 415 -1.38 7.21 17.01
CA TYR A 415 -0.11 7.06 17.73
C TYR A 415 0.15 8.36 18.48
N GLN A 416 0.03 8.31 19.79
CA GLN A 416 0.10 9.47 20.69
C GLN A 416 1.49 10.08 20.77
N GLU A 417 2.53 9.26 20.58
CA GLU A 417 3.91 9.70 20.62
C GLU A 417 4.61 9.39 19.29
N PHE A 418 5.39 10.35 18.80
CA PHE A 418 6.16 10.20 17.57
C PHE A 418 7.31 9.17 17.75
N ALA A 419 7.70 8.87 18.98
CA ALA A 419 8.73 7.88 19.29
C ALA A 419 8.35 6.47 18.83
N ASP A 420 7.04 6.15 18.79
CA ASP A 420 6.53 4.89 18.25
C ASP A 420 6.70 4.82 16.71
N PHE A 421 7.20 5.88 16.13
CA PHE A 421 7.44 6.16 14.72
C PHE A 421 8.91 6.43 14.42
N ASN A 422 9.80 5.61 14.94
CA ASN A 422 11.25 5.78 14.73
C ASN A 422 11.67 5.86 13.26
N ASP A 423 10.87 5.31 12.35
CA ASP A 423 11.17 5.28 10.91
C ASP A 423 10.90 6.61 10.19
N PHE A 424 10.20 7.56 10.82
CA PHE A 424 9.83 8.84 10.21
C PHE A 424 10.69 10.03 10.61
N LYS A 425 11.60 9.89 11.56
CA LYS A 425 12.43 11.00 12.05
C LYS A 425 13.24 11.72 10.97
N ASN A 426 13.50 11.06 9.85
CA ASN A 426 14.40 11.58 8.81
C ASN A 426 13.68 12.12 7.56
N VAL A 427 12.36 11.97 7.42
CA VAL A 427 11.67 12.21 6.13
C VAL A 427 10.77 13.45 6.14
N PHE A 428 10.22 13.85 7.28
CA PHE A 428 9.19 14.89 7.34
C PHE A 428 9.38 15.93 8.48
N TRP A 429 10.55 16.03 9.05
CA TRP A 429 10.78 16.89 10.21
C TRP A 429 11.28 18.27 9.82
N ASP A 430 10.46 19.29 10.06
CA ASP A 430 10.91 20.68 10.14
C ASP A 430 11.45 20.91 11.56
N GLU A 431 12.72 21.30 11.69
CA GLU A 431 13.41 21.53 12.96
C GLU A 431 12.74 22.59 13.85
N HIS A 432 11.79 23.35 13.30
CA HIS A 432 11.03 24.40 14.00
C HIS A 432 9.77 23.91 14.72
N ALA A 433 9.44 22.65 14.66
CA ALA A 433 8.24 22.12 15.32
C ALA A 433 8.47 21.89 16.82
N LEU A 434 8.30 22.93 17.63
CA LEU A 434 8.35 22.89 19.11
C LEU A 434 7.22 22.06 19.76
N ALA A 435 6.20 21.64 19.01
CA ALA A 435 5.08 20.86 19.51
C ALA A 435 5.33 19.35 19.29
N ARG A 436 5.00 18.54 20.30
CA ARG A 436 5.04 17.07 20.19
C ARG A 436 4.05 16.62 19.13
N PRO A 437 4.50 16.16 17.94
CA PRO A 437 3.58 15.67 16.91
C PRO A 437 2.99 14.33 17.34
N PHE A 438 1.81 14.03 16.80
CA PHE A 438 1.21 12.71 16.85
C PHE A 438 0.77 12.29 15.45
N VAL A 439 0.52 11.01 15.28
CA VAL A 439 0.27 10.44 13.96
C VAL A 439 -1.07 9.75 13.92
N VAL A 440 -1.85 10.07 12.91
CA VAL A 440 -3.14 9.43 12.64
C VAL A 440 -3.04 8.65 11.34
N GLN A 441 -3.18 7.33 11.44
CA GLN A 441 -3.36 6.44 10.30
C GLN A 441 -4.83 6.33 9.98
N PHE A 442 -5.20 6.52 8.72
CA PHE A 442 -6.60 6.53 8.30
C PHE A 442 -6.80 5.87 6.93
N LEU A 443 -7.99 5.32 6.72
CA LEU A 443 -8.45 4.83 5.43
C LEU A 443 -9.03 5.98 4.61
N TYR A 444 -8.56 6.17 3.40
CA TYR A 444 -9.10 7.12 2.45
C TYR A 444 -10.41 6.59 1.85
N ALA A 445 -11.55 7.09 2.33
CA ALA A 445 -12.86 6.58 1.96
C ALA A 445 -13.41 7.25 0.69
N PHE A 446 -13.65 8.55 0.73
CA PHE A 446 -14.31 9.28 -0.35
C PHE A 446 -13.63 10.61 -0.67
N SER A 447 -13.59 10.96 -1.98
CA SER A 447 -13.35 12.33 -2.44
C SER A 447 -14.67 13.01 -2.73
N PHE A 448 -14.78 14.28 -2.35
CA PHE A 448 -15.94 15.09 -2.69
C PHE A 448 -15.92 15.50 -4.16
N LYS A 449 -16.97 15.13 -4.89
CA LYS A 449 -17.18 15.61 -6.27
C LYS A 449 -17.48 17.10 -6.24
N LYS A 450 -18.44 17.53 -5.42
CA LYS A 450 -18.77 18.91 -5.15
C LYS A 450 -18.07 19.35 -3.86
N ARG A 451 -17.02 20.13 -3.98
CA ARG A 451 -16.23 20.63 -2.85
C ARG A 451 -16.92 21.84 -2.24
N LEU A 452 -16.92 21.89 -0.89
CA LEU A 452 -17.56 22.97 -0.16
C LEU A 452 -16.48 23.90 0.38
N ASN A 453 -16.49 25.15 -0.04
CA ASN A 453 -15.58 26.16 0.48
C ASN A 453 -15.99 26.69 1.85
N LEU A 454 -15.10 27.44 2.50
CA LEU A 454 -15.36 27.99 3.84
C LEU A 454 -16.63 28.84 3.89
N LYS A 455 -16.90 29.64 2.84
CA LYS A 455 -18.13 30.43 2.75
C LYS A 455 -19.35 29.53 2.86
N ARG A 456 -19.38 28.43 2.06
CA ARG A 456 -20.51 27.48 2.07
C ARG A 456 -20.65 26.76 3.41
N LEU A 457 -19.52 26.38 4.04
CA LEU A 457 -19.54 25.77 5.38
C LEU A 457 -20.14 26.70 6.45
N ILE A 458 -19.95 28.02 6.33
CA ILE A 458 -20.57 29.02 7.19
C ILE A 458 -22.06 29.11 6.89
N GLU A 459 -22.47 29.22 5.62
CA GLU A 459 -23.86 29.31 5.20
C GLU A 459 -24.71 28.12 5.67
N ILE A 460 -24.16 26.90 5.66
CA ILE A 460 -24.85 25.70 6.15
C ILE A 460 -24.66 25.43 7.66
N GLY A 461 -24.05 26.37 8.38
CA GLY A 461 -23.90 26.32 9.83
C GLY A 461 -22.89 25.32 10.39
N VAL A 462 -22.03 24.75 9.54
CA VAL A 462 -20.96 23.84 9.97
C VAL A 462 -19.87 24.59 10.72
N VAL A 463 -19.44 25.73 10.17
CA VAL A 463 -18.50 26.66 10.80
C VAL A 463 -19.25 27.94 11.12
N ARG A 464 -19.00 28.55 12.27
CA ARG A 464 -19.75 29.74 12.71
C ARG A 464 -19.38 30.98 11.88
N ASP A 465 -18.09 31.22 11.71
CA ASP A 465 -17.53 32.40 11.04
C ASP A 465 -16.10 32.07 10.52
N VAL A 466 -15.46 33.04 9.86
CA VAL A 466 -14.11 32.89 9.30
C VAL A 466 -13.06 32.64 10.38
N GLU A 467 -13.24 33.25 11.55
CA GLU A 467 -12.30 33.13 12.67
C GLU A 467 -12.37 31.77 13.33
N SER A 468 -13.53 31.11 13.25
CA SER A 468 -13.80 29.74 13.71
C SER A 468 -13.36 28.66 12.73
N ALA A 469 -12.70 29.01 11.62
CA ALA A 469 -12.16 28.02 10.68
C ALA A 469 -11.22 27.02 11.38
N PRO A 470 -11.27 25.72 11.04
CA PRO A 470 -10.49 24.70 11.72
C PRO A 470 -8.99 24.99 11.71
N ARG A 471 -8.35 25.02 12.89
CA ARG A 471 -6.89 25.19 13.07
C ARG A 471 -6.23 23.89 13.57
N GLY A 472 -7.01 22.89 13.92
CA GLY A 472 -6.62 21.59 14.41
C GLY A 472 -7.79 20.62 14.26
N PHE A 473 -7.70 19.42 14.85
CA PHE A 473 -8.82 18.48 14.86
C PHE A 473 -10.02 19.08 15.59
N THR A 474 -10.99 19.52 14.82
CA THR A 474 -12.20 20.18 15.32
C THR A 474 -13.38 19.23 15.22
N GLN A 475 -13.87 18.76 16.37
CA GLN A 475 -15.04 17.87 16.41
C GLN A 475 -16.30 18.62 15.98
N ILE A 476 -17.13 17.99 15.16
CA ILE A 476 -18.45 18.46 14.73
C ILE A 476 -19.54 17.44 15.05
N GLY A 477 -20.78 17.91 15.18
CA GLY A 477 -21.94 17.05 15.39
C GLY A 477 -22.33 16.28 14.11
N TRP A 478 -23.08 15.19 14.28
CA TRP A 478 -23.62 14.40 13.18
C TRP A 478 -24.56 15.18 12.25
N ASP A 479 -25.32 16.12 12.79
CA ASP A 479 -26.16 17.06 12.04
C ASP A 479 -25.34 17.85 11.01
N LYS A 480 -24.21 18.40 11.44
CA LYS A 480 -23.26 19.13 10.59
C LYS A 480 -22.59 18.21 9.55
N PHE A 481 -22.24 16.99 9.96
CA PHE A 481 -21.70 15.99 9.04
C PHE A 481 -22.70 15.64 7.94
N ILE A 482 -23.95 15.37 8.29
CA ILE A 482 -25.00 15.09 7.31
C ILE A 482 -25.25 16.29 6.39
N ALA A 483 -25.18 17.53 6.91
CA ALA A 483 -25.27 18.72 6.07
C ALA A 483 -24.13 18.78 5.02
N ILE A 484 -22.90 18.45 5.41
CA ILE A 484 -21.76 18.36 4.49
C ILE A 484 -22.01 17.30 3.42
N ILE A 485 -22.38 16.07 3.82
CA ILE A 485 -22.58 14.93 2.89
C ILE A 485 -23.68 15.24 1.89
N LYS A 486 -24.82 15.78 2.36
CA LYS A 486 -25.95 16.16 1.52
C LYS A 486 -25.57 17.24 0.51
N GLU A 487 -24.84 18.26 0.95
CA GLU A 487 -24.44 19.37 0.10
C GLU A 487 -23.34 18.96 -0.91
N ALA A 488 -22.47 18.02 -0.53
CA ALA A 488 -21.39 17.48 -1.36
C ALA A 488 -21.84 16.42 -2.38
N ASP A 489 -23.10 16.00 -2.31
CA ASP A 489 -23.69 14.98 -3.21
C ASP A 489 -22.91 13.63 -3.16
N ILE A 490 -22.79 13.07 -1.93
CA ILE A 490 -22.17 11.78 -1.63
C ILE A 490 -23.21 10.76 -1.14
#